data_c796f9b0c28ec898194390092792062a
#
_entry.id   c796f9b0c28ec898194390092792062a
#
_cell.length_a   1.000
_cell.length_b   1.000
_cell.length_c   1.000
_cell.angle_alpha   90.00
_cell.angle_beta   90.00
_cell.angle_gamma   90.00
#
_symmetry.space_group_name_H-M   'P 1'
#
loop_
_entity.id
_entity.type
_entity.pdbx_description
1 polymer ?
#
loop_
_entity_poly.entity_id
_entity_poly.type
_entity_poly.pdbx_seq_one_letter_code
_entity_poly.pdbx_strand_id
1 'polypeptide(L)'
;VRGIIYARVSTRRGEQETSLERQVADLQAWAESLPCEVVEVITERHSGFQLEREGLCRLLDAVREKEAEAVLVQDDTRLGRGEAKLAVVHQLSRSGSRIYSLQSGGELELEAGESTVLHIMAKVEELQRKWMRQKISWGMRRAVREKGFNPARNLKNQGQGGRSRKDVPMEQILALKEKKLTFEEIAATLQGFGYDVSRATVHRRYREWKARESEDNPKQSHT
;
A
#
# COMPACT_ATOMS: atom_id res chain seq x y z
N VAL A 1 30.23 -3.81 -7.00
CA VAL A 1 28.88 -3.26 -6.71
C VAL A 1 27.89 -3.91 -7.65
N ARG A 2 26.79 -4.43 -7.15
CA ARG A 2 25.71 -5.00 -7.97
C ARG A 2 24.82 -3.88 -8.49
N GLY A 3 24.56 -3.86 -9.79
CA GLY A 3 23.78 -2.81 -10.44
C GLY A 3 22.63 -3.32 -11.28
N ILE A 4 21.57 -2.51 -11.37
CA ILE A 4 20.43 -2.74 -12.25
C ILE A 4 20.43 -1.68 -13.34
N ILE A 5 20.34 -2.12 -14.59
CA ILE A 5 20.07 -1.23 -15.72
C ILE A 5 18.56 -1.00 -15.79
N TYR A 6 18.18 0.28 -15.82
CA TYR A 6 16.79 0.66 -16.02
C TYR A 6 16.63 1.52 -17.27
N ALA A 7 15.93 0.99 -18.26
CA ALA A 7 15.69 1.65 -19.53
C ALA A 7 14.19 1.86 -19.75
N ARG A 8 13.79 3.08 -20.17
CA ARG A 8 12.40 3.43 -20.38
C ARG A 8 12.18 4.25 -21.65
N VAL A 9 11.13 3.90 -22.39
CA VAL A 9 10.62 4.71 -23.49
C VAL A 9 9.18 5.13 -23.26
N SER A 10 8.74 6.21 -23.92
CA SER A 10 7.34 6.66 -23.82
C SER A 10 6.42 5.76 -24.66
N THR A 11 5.10 5.82 -24.42
CA THR A 11 4.10 5.00 -25.13
C THR A 11 3.77 5.47 -26.55
N ARG A 12 4.43 6.51 -27.10
CA ARG A 12 4.19 7.02 -28.47
C ARG A 12 4.79 6.06 -29.50
N ARG A 13 3.98 5.71 -30.51
CA ARG A 13 4.26 4.69 -31.54
C ARG A 13 5.42 5.03 -32.46
N GLY A 14 6.15 4.02 -32.92
CA GLY A 14 6.89 3.96 -34.18
C GLY A 14 8.38 3.62 -34.10
N GLU A 15 9.16 4.10 -33.13
CA GLU A 15 10.64 3.94 -33.09
C GLU A 15 11.17 3.43 -31.74
N GLN A 16 10.33 2.76 -30.99
CA GLN A 16 10.56 2.58 -29.55
C GLN A 16 11.33 1.30 -29.21
N GLU A 17 11.24 0.27 -30.03
CA GLU A 17 11.90 -1.01 -29.76
C GLU A 17 13.42 -0.87 -29.96
N THR A 18 13.82 -0.36 -31.12
CA THR A 18 15.21 -0.06 -31.45
C THR A 18 15.83 0.97 -30.48
N SER A 19 15.02 1.95 -30.00
CA SER A 19 15.48 2.92 -29.01
C SER A 19 15.69 2.29 -27.63
N LEU A 20 14.90 1.31 -27.23
CA LEU A 20 15.03 0.63 -25.94
C LEU A 20 16.22 -0.32 -25.95
N GLU A 21 16.36 -1.12 -27.01
CA GLU A 21 17.49 -2.03 -27.22
C GLU A 21 18.83 -1.27 -27.25
N ARG A 22 18.86 -0.13 -27.96
CA ARG A 22 20.03 0.73 -28.00
C ARG A 22 20.39 1.28 -26.62
N GLN A 23 19.39 1.78 -25.85
CA GLN A 23 19.63 2.26 -24.48
C GLN A 23 20.26 1.15 -23.61
N VAL A 24 19.75 -0.08 -23.71
CA VAL A 24 20.28 -1.21 -22.94
C VAL A 24 21.71 -1.53 -23.37
N ALA A 25 22.00 -1.59 -24.68
CA ALA A 25 23.33 -1.88 -25.19
C ALA A 25 24.34 -0.81 -24.76
N ASP A 26 24.00 0.47 -24.88
CA ASP A 26 24.85 1.59 -24.46
C ASP A 26 25.15 1.52 -22.95
N LEU A 27 24.15 1.20 -22.13
CA LEU A 27 24.30 1.08 -20.68
C LEU A 27 25.10 -0.17 -20.27
N GLN A 28 24.94 -1.29 -20.97
CA GLN A 28 25.75 -2.48 -20.74
C GLN A 28 27.22 -2.23 -21.05
N ALA A 29 27.52 -1.64 -22.21
CA ALA A 29 28.89 -1.27 -22.58
C ALA A 29 29.52 -0.27 -21.59
N TRP A 30 28.70 0.67 -21.07
CA TRP A 30 29.20 1.61 -20.07
C TRP A 30 29.43 0.94 -18.71
N ALA A 31 28.55 -0.01 -18.30
CA ALA A 31 28.68 -0.76 -17.05
C ALA A 31 30.00 -1.55 -16.98
N GLU A 32 30.52 -2.04 -18.13
CA GLU A 32 31.83 -2.72 -18.21
C GLU A 32 33.01 -1.80 -17.83
N SER A 33 32.84 -0.49 -18.01
CA SER A 33 33.85 0.51 -17.62
C SER A 33 33.75 0.92 -16.13
N LEU A 34 32.71 0.49 -15.43
CA LEU A 34 32.47 0.77 -14.02
C LEU A 34 32.77 -0.47 -13.17
N PRO A 35 33.11 -0.33 -11.88
CA PRO A 35 33.22 -1.46 -10.95
C PRO A 35 31.85 -1.97 -10.57
N CYS A 36 31.00 -2.33 -11.55
CA CYS A 36 29.60 -2.66 -11.40
C CYS A 36 29.25 -3.94 -12.18
N GLU A 37 28.74 -4.92 -11.47
CA GLU A 37 28.18 -6.16 -12.04
C GLU A 37 26.68 -5.95 -12.30
N VAL A 38 26.25 -6.05 -13.55
CA VAL A 38 24.83 -5.93 -13.90
C VAL A 38 24.10 -7.22 -13.56
N VAL A 39 23.24 -7.17 -12.53
CA VAL A 39 22.48 -8.34 -12.06
C VAL A 39 21.10 -8.43 -12.71
N GLU A 40 20.53 -7.32 -13.16
CA GLU A 40 19.22 -7.31 -13.81
C GLU A 40 19.14 -6.15 -14.81
N VAL A 41 18.37 -6.36 -15.89
CA VAL A 41 18.02 -5.33 -16.87
C VAL A 41 16.48 -5.18 -16.87
N ILE A 42 16.02 -4.01 -16.45
CA ILE A 42 14.59 -3.70 -16.41
C ILE A 42 14.28 -2.73 -17.57
N THR A 43 13.39 -3.17 -18.45
CA THR A 43 12.92 -2.36 -19.57
C THR A 43 11.45 -2.02 -19.42
N GLU A 44 11.05 -0.79 -19.78
CA GLU A 44 9.69 -0.33 -19.57
C GLU A 44 9.19 0.60 -20.69
N ARG A 45 7.93 0.40 -21.09
CA ARG A 45 7.24 1.27 -22.06
C ARG A 45 6.12 2.01 -21.35
N HIS A 46 6.44 3.17 -20.76
CA HIS A 46 5.48 3.91 -19.97
C HIS A 46 5.78 5.42 -19.94
N SER A 47 4.76 6.22 -19.65
CA SER A 47 4.92 7.66 -19.46
C SER A 47 5.80 7.98 -18.25
N GLY A 48 6.74 8.92 -18.36
CA GLY A 48 7.59 9.35 -17.26
C GLY A 48 6.88 10.13 -16.15
N PHE A 49 5.64 10.55 -16.37
CA PHE A 49 4.81 11.24 -15.37
C PHE A 49 4.05 10.28 -14.45
N GLN A 50 3.92 9.03 -14.83
CA GLN A 50 3.23 8.02 -14.03
C GLN A 50 4.26 7.24 -13.23
N LEU A 51 3.98 7.02 -11.96
CA LEU A 51 4.82 6.28 -11.02
C LEU A 51 4.31 4.85 -10.79
N GLU A 52 3.07 4.59 -11.18
CA GLU A 52 2.45 3.28 -11.09
C GLU A 52 2.88 2.40 -12.27
N ARG A 53 4.16 2.02 -12.27
CA ARG A 53 4.82 1.26 -13.34
C ARG A 53 5.42 -0.02 -12.75
N GLU A 54 5.22 -1.14 -13.42
CA GLU A 54 5.67 -2.44 -12.93
C GLU A 54 7.20 -2.52 -12.85
N GLY A 55 7.90 -2.04 -13.87
CA GLY A 55 9.35 -2.02 -13.90
C GLY A 55 9.96 -1.12 -12.82
N LEU A 56 9.37 0.05 -12.58
CA LEU A 56 9.82 0.93 -11.50
C LEU A 56 9.58 0.31 -10.12
N CYS A 57 8.43 -0.34 -9.90
CA CYS A 57 8.16 -1.04 -8.65
C CYS A 57 9.18 -2.18 -8.42
N ARG A 58 9.50 -2.95 -9.48
CA ARG A 58 10.52 -4.01 -9.42
C ARG A 58 11.90 -3.43 -9.05
N LEU A 59 12.30 -2.32 -9.69
CA LEU A 59 13.54 -1.64 -9.38
C LEU A 59 13.63 -1.23 -7.91
N LEU A 60 12.58 -0.60 -7.39
CA LEU A 60 12.55 -0.12 -6.01
C LEU A 60 12.51 -1.25 -4.99
N ASP A 61 11.83 -2.36 -5.30
CA ASP A 61 11.82 -3.56 -4.47
C ASP A 61 13.22 -4.19 -4.44
N ALA A 62 13.89 -4.37 -5.57
CA ALA A 62 15.22 -4.96 -5.66
C ALA A 62 16.28 -4.15 -4.87
N VAL A 63 16.22 -2.83 -4.97
CA VAL A 63 17.11 -1.95 -4.20
C VAL A 63 16.80 -2.02 -2.70
N ARG A 64 15.52 -2.04 -2.33
CA ARG A 64 15.12 -2.14 -0.92
C ARG A 64 15.52 -3.49 -0.28
N GLU A 65 15.42 -4.57 -1.03
CA GLU A 65 15.81 -5.93 -0.61
C GLU A 65 17.32 -6.15 -0.69
N LYS A 66 18.08 -5.09 -1.06
CA LYS A 66 19.55 -5.11 -1.24
C LYS A 66 20.02 -6.10 -2.28
N GLU A 67 19.20 -6.38 -3.28
CA GLU A 67 19.59 -7.17 -4.46
C GLU A 67 20.54 -6.36 -5.36
N ALA A 68 20.44 -5.01 -5.33
CA ALA A 68 21.31 -4.09 -6.04
C ALA A 68 21.64 -2.84 -5.21
N GLU A 69 22.84 -2.31 -5.44
CA GLU A 69 23.40 -1.13 -4.77
C GLU A 69 23.60 0.05 -5.75
N ALA A 70 23.45 -0.20 -7.03
CA ALA A 70 23.58 0.79 -8.09
C ALA A 70 22.43 0.68 -9.11
N VAL A 71 22.00 1.83 -9.63
CA VAL A 71 21.04 1.93 -10.71
C VAL A 71 21.66 2.71 -11.86
N LEU A 72 21.71 2.11 -13.04
CA LEU A 72 22.25 2.71 -14.25
C LEU A 72 21.11 3.13 -15.16
N VAL A 73 21.11 4.40 -15.56
CA VAL A 73 20.13 4.98 -16.50
C VAL A 73 20.83 5.77 -17.60
N GLN A 74 20.18 5.90 -18.74
CA GLN A 74 20.72 6.73 -19.83
C GLN A 74 20.75 8.21 -19.43
N ASP A 75 19.65 8.68 -18.88
CA ASP A 75 19.46 10.02 -18.31
C ASP A 75 18.47 9.97 -17.16
N ASP A 76 18.44 11.00 -16.33
CA ASP A 76 17.59 11.09 -15.14
C ASP A 76 16.08 11.07 -15.45
N THR A 77 15.69 11.47 -16.68
CA THR A 77 14.29 11.45 -17.11
C THR A 77 13.74 10.03 -17.29
N ARG A 78 14.62 8.99 -17.34
CA ARG A 78 14.18 7.59 -17.38
C ARG A 78 13.53 7.20 -16.06
N LEU A 79 14.06 7.69 -14.94
CA LEU A 79 13.46 7.46 -13.63
C LEU A 79 12.12 8.16 -13.44
N GLY A 80 11.90 9.30 -14.11
CA GLY A 80 10.65 10.04 -14.04
C GLY A 80 10.78 11.46 -14.58
N ARG A 81 9.70 12.22 -14.53
CA ARG A 81 9.69 13.64 -14.89
C ARG A 81 9.06 14.48 -13.78
N GLY A 82 9.58 15.71 -13.60
CA GLY A 82 9.09 16.63 -12.56
C GLY A 82 9.21 16.04 -11.16
N GLU A 83 8.18 16.18 -10.35
CA GLU A 83 8.13 15.67 -8.97
C GLU A 83 8.30 14.15 -8.88
N ALA A 84 7.83 13.41 -9.89
CA ALA A 84 7.98 11.96 -9.96
C ALA A 84 9.45 11.54 -9.99
N LYS A 85 10.30 12.25 -10.74
CA LYS A 85 11.74 12.02 -10.78
C LYS A 85 12.36 12.22 -9.41
N LEU A 86 12.09 13.35 -8.78
CA LEU A 86 12.63 13.68 -7.46
C LEU A 86 12.26 12.64 -6.41
N ALA A 87 11.00 12.19 -6.41
CA ALA A 87 10.53 11.16 -5.50
C ALA A 87 11.26 9.82 -5.68
N VAL A 88 11.48 9.40 -6.94
CA VAL A 88 12.18 8.14 -7.24
C VAL A 88 13.65 8.23 -6.84
N VAL A 89 14.35 9.30 -7.24
CA VAL A 89 15.77 9.50 -6.92
C VAL A 89 15.96 9.55 -5.41
N HIS A 90 15.11 10.30 -4.68
CA HIS A 90 15.14 10.34 -3.21
C HIS A 90 14.93 8.95 -2.59
N GLN A 91 13.97 8.17 -3.10
CA GLN A 91 13.70 6.82 -2.59
C GLN A 91 14.86 5.86 -2.80
N LEU A 92 15.52 5.91 -3.97
CA LEU A 92 16.70 5.11 -4.28
C LEU A 92 17.87 5.50 -3.37
N SER A 93 18.16 6.79 -3.23
CA SER A 93 19.23 7.31 -2.36
C SER A 93 18.99 6.94 -0.89
N ARG A 94 17.74 7.04 -0.42
CA ARG A 94 17.37 6.64 0.96
C ARG A 94 17.59 5.15 1.22
N SER A 95 17.43 4.32 0.21
CA SER A 95 17.70 2.87 0.30
C SER A 95 19.20 2.54 0.26
N GLY A 96 20.07 3.56 0.11
CA GLY A 96 21.52 3.43 0.03
C GLY A 96 22.03 3.07 -1.38
N SER A 97 21.18 3.16 -2.39
CA SER A 97 21.55 2.89 -3.78
C SER A 97 22.10 4.14 -4.45
N ARG A 98 23.18 4.00 -5.20
CA ARG A 98 23.76 5.04 -6.05
C ARG A 98 23.10 5.02 -7.43
N ILE A 99 22.91 6.20 -8.00
CA ILE A 99 22.31 6.33 -9.33
C ILE A 99 23.38 6.86 -10.27
N TYR A 100 23.60 6.16 -11.38
CA TYR A 100 24.55 6.54 -12.40
C TYR A 100 23.82 6.90 -13.68
N SER A 101 24.17 8.05 -14.26
CA SER A 101 23.61 8.52 -15.52
C SER A 101 24.69 8.53 -16.60
N LEU A 102 24.43 7.81 -17.68
CA LEU A 102 25.36 7.79 -18.84
C LEU A 102 25.55 9.18 -19.44
N GLN A 103 24.46 9.97 -19.52
CA GLN A 103 24.49 11.31 -20.07
C GLN A 103 25.34 12.28 -19.24
N SER A 104 25.32 12.17 -17.91
CA SER A 104 26.19 12.98 -17.05
C SER A 104 27.59 12.38 -16.86
N GLY A 105 27.80 11.15 -17.31
CA GLY A 105 29.07 10.45 -17.21
C GLY A 105 29.48 10.04 -15.79
N GLY A 106 28.52 10.02 -14.84
CA GLY A 106 28.82 9.77 -13.43
C GLY A 106 27.60 9.58 -12.55
N GLU A 107 27.85 9.64 -11.24
CA GLU A 107 26.84 9.56 -10.20
C GLU A 107 25.94 10.80 -10.22
N LEU A 108 24.66 10.58 -10.00
CA LEU A 108 23.61 11.60 -10.01
C LEU A 108 23.35 12.07 -8.58
N GLU A 109 23.79 13.29 -8.29
CA GLU A 109 23.57 13.93 -6.99
C GLU A 109 22.31 14.80 -6.99
N LEU A 110 21.57 14.80 -5.88
CA LEU A 110 20.42 15.68 -5.67
C LEU A 110 20.88 16.96 -4.94
N GLU A 111 20.76 18.10 -5.60
CA GLU A 111 20.78 19.39 -4.92
C GLU A 111 19.38 19.71 -4.39
N ALA A 112 19.18 19.68 -3.08
CA ALA A 112 17.88 19.92 -2.47
C ALA A 112 17.97 20.98 -1.36
N GLY A 113 17.21 22.07 -1.52
CA GLY A 113 16.89 22.97 -0.43
C GLY A 113 15.90 22.33 0.57
N GLU A 114 15.94 22.71 1.85
CA GLU A 114 15.18 22.06 2.93
C GLU A 114 13.66 21.98 2.71
N SER A 115 13.04 23.00 2.14
CA SER A 115 11.60 23.01 1.84
C SER A 115 11.21 22.01 0.75
N THR A 116 12.09 21.81 -0.22
CA THR A 116 11.90 20.84 -1.31
C THR A 116 11.96 19.42 -0.77
N VAL A 117 12.85 19.14 0.20
CA VAL A 117 12.97 17.83 0.84
C VAL A 117 11.69 17.45 1.56
N LEU A 118 11.08 18.33 2.34
CA LEU A 118 9.82 18.06 3.03
C LEU A 118 8.67 17.78 2.06
N HIS A 119 8.56 18.53 0.97
CA HIS A 119 7.56 18.30 -0.07
C HIS A 119 7.75 16.94 -0.77
N ILE A 120 9.00 16.59 -1.09
CA ILE A 120 9.35 15.29 -1.66
C ILE A 120 9.01 14.15 -0.69
N MET A 121 9.33 14.29 0.61
CA MET A 121 9.02 13.26 1.60
C MET A 121 7.52 12.97 1.68
N ALA A 122 6.68 14.00 1.72
CA ALA A 122 5.23 13.83 1.72
C ALA A 122 4.74 13.11 0.45
N LYS A 123 5.32 13.45 -0.71
CA LYS A 123 4.99 12.79 -1.99
C LYS A 123 5.45 11.34 -2.03
N VAL A 124 6.63 11.04 -1.50
CA VAL A 124 7.16 9.67 -1.38
C VAL A 124 6.25 8.79 -0.52
N GLU A 125 5.75 9.29 0.61
CA GLU A 125 4.81 8.53 1.45
C GLU A 125 3.50 8.23 0.73
N GLU A 126 2.98 9.20 -0.04
CA GLU A 126 1.79 8.98 -0.87
C GLU A 126 2.03 7.88 -1.90
N LEU A 127 3.20 7.90 -2.56
CA LEU A 127 3.59 6.90 -3.55
C LEU A 127 3.76 5.52 -2.96
N GLN A 128 4.43 5.39 -1.82
CA GLN A 128 4.57 4.11 -1.13
C GLN A 128 3.21 3.47 -0.83
N ARG A 129 2.23 4.28 -0.40
CA ARG A 129 0.86 3.81 -0.18
C ARG A 129 0.17 3.35 -1.48
N LYS A 130 0.38 4.06 -2.58
CA LYS A 130 -0.16 3.67 -3.90
C LYS A 130 0.47 2.36 -4.40
N TRP A 131 1.79 2.24 -4.34
CA TRP A 131 2.51 1.02 -4.73
C TRP A 131 2.09 -0.20 -3.91
N MET A 132 1.97 -0.04 -2.60
CA MET A 132 1.51 -1.14 -1.74
C MET A 132 0.13 -1.65 -2.17
N ARG A 133 -0.82 -0.74 -2.44
CA ARG A 133 -2.15 -1.10 -2.93
C ARG A 133 -2.07 -1.82 -4.28
N GLN A 134 -1.23 -1.35 -5.17
CA GLN A 134 -1.07 -1.92 -6.51
C GLN A 134 -0.43 -3.31 -6.44
N LYS A 135 0.63 -3.48 -5.65
CA LYS A 135 1.28 -4.78 -5.40
C LYS A 135 0.28 -5.81 -4.84
N ILE A 136 -0.54 -5.40 -3.87
CA ILE A 136 -1.62 -6.24 -3.33
C ILE A 136 -2.63 -6.59 -4.44
N SER A 137 -3.07 -5.62 -5.24
CA SER A 137 -4.00 -5.84 -6.35
C SER A 137 -3.45 -6.80 -7.40
N TRP A 138 -2.19 -6.64 -7.81
CA TRP A 138 -1.53 -7.56 -8.75
C TRP A 138 -1.35 -8.96 -8.16
N GLY A 139 -0.91 -9.05 -6.91
CA GLY A 139 -0.81 -10.32 -6.21
C GLY A 139 -2.14 -11.06 -6.12
N MET A 140 -3.23 -10.36 -5.82
CA MET A 140 -4.57 -10.94 -5.80
C MET A 140 -5.02 -11.38 -7.19
N ARG A 141 -4.82 -10.56 -8.24
CA ARG A 141 -5.18 -10.93 -9.64
C ARG A 141 -4.40 -12.16 -10.10
N ARG A 142 -3.09 -12.23 -9.78
CA ARG A 142 -2.26 -13.39 -10.08
C ARG A 142 -2.76 -14.63 -9.33
N ALA A 143 -3.05 -14.53 -8.05
CA ALA A 143 -3.57 -15.64 -7.25
C ALA A 143 -4.91 -16.17 -7.78
N VAL A 144 -5.83 -15.28 -8.19
CA VAL A 144 -7.10 -15.67 -8.81
C VAL A 144 -6.86 -16.38 -10.15
N ARG A 145 -6.01 -15.82 -11.02
CA ARG A 145 -5.79 -16.34 -12.38
C ARG A 145 -4.99 -17.64 -12.40
N GLU A 146 -3.91 -17.72 -11.62
CA GLU A 146 -2.95 -18.83 -11.69
C GLU A 146 -3.21 -19.92 -10.65
N LYS A 147 -3.73 -19.56 -9.46
CA LYS A 147 -3.93 -20.48 -8.33
C LYS A 147 -5.40 -20.77 -8.04
N GLY A 148 -6.33 -20.24 -8.83
CA GLY A 148 -7.78 -20.42 -8.60
C GLY A 148 -8.23 -19.87 -7.24
N PHE A 149 -7.50 -18.92 -6.66
CA PHE A 149 -7.83 -18.34 -5.37
C PHE A 149 -9.17 -17.59 -5.44
N ASN A 150 -10.11 -17.99 -4.59
CA ASN A 150 -11.38 -17.30 -4.44
C ASN A 150 -11.39 -16.46 -3.16
N PRO A 151 -11.31 -15.12 -3.25
CA PRO A 151 -11.33 -14.24 -2.08
C PRO A 151 -12.56 -14.43 -1.18
N ALA A 152 -13.69 -14.82 -1.77
CA ALA A 152 -14.94 -15.05 -1.04
C ALA A 152 -14.85 -16.23 -0.05
N ARG A 153 -13.98 -17.22 -0.29
CA ARG A 153 -13.79 -18.36 0.63
C ARG A 153 -13.32 -17.94 2.03
N ASN A 154 -12.61 -16.82 2.14
CA ASN A 154 -12.07 -16.34 3.42
C ASN A 154 -13.04 -15.41 4.17
N LEU A 155 -14.18 -15.09 3.59
CA LEU A 155 -15.22 -14.31 4.24
C LEU A 155 -16.04 -15.24 5.12
N LYS A 156 -15.78 -15.24 6.43
CA LYS A 156 -16.52 -16.07 7.42
C LYS A 156 -18.03 -15.75 7.48
N ASN A 157 -18.43 -14.55 7.00
CA ASN A 157 -19.82 -14.07 7.02
C ASN A 157 -20.26 -13.62 5.63
N GLN A 158 -20.29 -14.54 4.66
CA GLN A 158 -20.84 -14.24 3.33
C GLN A 158 -22.31 -13.81 3.44
N GLY A 159 -22.60 -12.57 3.09
CA GLY A 159 -23.97 -12.03 3.06
C GLY A 159 -24.41 -11.25 4.30
N GLN A 160 -23.72 -11.31 5.42
CA GLN A 160 -24.09 -10.57 6.63
C GLN A 160 -23.13 -9.42 6.99
N GLY A 161 -22.10 -9.15 6.21
CA GLY A 161 -21.11 -8.07 6.35
C GLY A 161 -20.72 -7.72 7.80
N GLY A 162 -19.43 -7.79 8.13
CA GLY A 162 -18.89 -7.33 9.40
C GLY A 162 -18.54 -8.43 10.42
N ARG A 163 -18.10 -8.01 11.60
CA ARG A 163 -17.72 -8.88 12.72
C ARG A 163 -18.97 -9.56 13.29
N SER A 164 -18.89 -10.88 13.57
CA SER A 164 -19.98 -11.61 14.25
C SER A 164 -20.46 -10.86 15.50
N ARG A 165 -21.78 -10.82 15.69
CA ARG A 165 -22.36 -10.19 16.89
C ARG A 165 -21.89 -10.96 18.12
N LYS A 166 -21.36 -10.23 19.11
CA LYS A 166 -21.01 -10.83 20.40
C LYS A 166 -22.28 -11.31 21.07
N ASP A 167 -22.24 -12.51 21.63
CA ASP A 167 -23.31 -13.03 22.45
C ASP A 167 -23.34 -12.28 23.78
N VAL A 168 -24.49 -11.71 24.12
CA VAL A 168 -24.67 -10.88 25.31
C VAL A 168 -25.96 -11.30 25.97
N PRO A 169 -25.94 -11.71 27.24
CA PRO A 169 -27.11 -12.19 27.94
C PRO A 169 -28.08 -11.03 28.23
N MET A 170 -29.12 -10.89 27.38
CA MET A 170 -30.08 -9.78 27.50
C MET A 170 -30.84 -9.80 28.83
N GLU A 171 -31.21 -10.98 29.33
CA GLU A 171 -31.90 -11.13 30.62
C GLU A 171 -31.09 -10.54 31.78
N GLN A 172 -29.76 -10.76 31.77
CA GLN A 172 -28.88 -10.19 32.80
C GLN A 172 -28.74 -8.67 32.67
N ILE A 173 -28.69 -8.16 31.43
CA ILE A 173 -28.67 -6.70 31.20
C ILE A 173 -29.94 -6.06 31.74
N LEU A 174 -31.09 -6.65 31.50
CA LEU A 174 -32.40 -6.15 31.98
C LEU A 174 -32.49 -6.19 33.50
N ALA A 175 -32.14 -7.32 34.12
CA ALA A 175 -32.15 -7.48 35.56
C ALA A 175 -31.22 -6.49 36.29
N LEU A 176 -30.03 -6.23 35.72
CA LEU A 176 -29.11 -5.23 36.27
C LEU A 176 -29.58 -3.80 36.02
N LYS A 177 -30.29 -3.56 34.90
CA LYS A 177 -30.87 -2.25 34.60
C LYS A 177 -32.06 -1.92 35.50
N GLU A 178 -32.89 -2.88 35.88
CA GLU A 178 -33.94 -2.74 36.86
C GLU A 178 -33.40 -2.35 38.24
N LYS A 179 -32.22 -2.85 38.59
CA LYS A 179 -31.48 -2.45 39.81
C LYS A 179 -30.82 -1.05 39.67
N LYS A 180 -31.15 -0.27 38.61
CA LYS A 180 -30.68 1.09 38.34
C LYS A 180 -29.19 1.22 38.12
N LEU A 181 -28.46 0.15 37.74
CA LEU A 181 -27.07 0.22 37.40
C LEU A 181 -26.84 1.02 36.09
N THR A 182 -25.72 1.70 36.01
CA THR A 182 -25.26 2.38 34.80
C THR A 182 -24.78 1.35 33.77
N PHE A 183 -24.75 1.71 32.49
CA PHE A 183 -24.24 0.82 31.45
C PHE A 183 -22.76 0.46 31.62
N GLU A 184 -22.01 1.26 32.36
CA GLU A 184 -20.61 1.02 32.68
C GLU A 184 -20.48 -0.07 33.75
N GLU A 185 -21.26 0.02 34.81
CA GLU A 185 -21.34 -0.97 35.89
C GLU A 185 -21.88 -2.32 35.38
N ILE A 186 -22.89 -2.29 34.48
CA ILE A 186 -23.41 -3.49 33.83
C ILE A 186 -22.31 -4.16 32.98
N ALA A 187 -21.54 -3.37 32.20
CA ALA A 187 -20.46 -3.94 31.41
C ALA A 187 -19.35 -4.54 32.29
N ALA A 188 -18.96 -3.87 33.37
CA ALA A 188 -17.97 -4.37 34.33
C ALA A 188 -18.47 -5.68 35.02
N THR A 189 -19.72 -5.72 35.41
CA THR A 189 -20.33 -6.93 36.02
C THR A 189 -20.33 -8.11 35.06
N LEU A 190 -20.75 -7.88 33.81
CA LEU A 190 -20.72 -8.92 32.76
C LEU A 190 -19.30 -9.38 32.41
N GLN A 191 -18.32 -8.49 32.44
CA GLN A 191 -16.91 -8.86 32.27
C GLN A 191 -16.43 -9.74 33.43
N GLY A 192 -16.86 -9.46 34.65
CA GLY A 192 -16.60 -10.30 35.81
C GLY A 192 -17.20 -11.72 35.67
N PHE A 193 -18.28 -11.88 34.92
CA PHE A 193 -18.89 -13.18 34.58
C PHE A 193 -18.23 -13.83 33.33
N GLY A 194 -17.19 -13.25 32.77
CA GLY A 194 -16.44 -13.81 31.63
C GLY A 194 -16.97 -13.38 30.24
N TYR A 195 -17.90 -12.45 30.13
CA TYR A 195 -18.38 -11.94 28.87
C TYR A 195 -17.45 -10.82 28.34
N ASP A 196 -16.93 -10.96 27.13
CA ASP A 196 -16.12 -9.90 26.46
C ASP A 196 -17.04 -8.82 25.88
N VAL A 197 -17.56 -7.95 26.74
CA VAL A 197 -18.49 -6.86 26.36
C VAL A 197 -17.98 -5.51 26.82
N SER A 198 -18.19 -4.46 26.01
CA SER A 198 -17.92 -3.07 26.38
C SER A 198 -19.21 -2.35 26.72
N ARG A 199 -19.11 -1.21 27.44
CA ARG A 199 -20.23 -0.30 27.71
C ARG A 199 -21.02 0.02 26.43
N ALA A 200 -20.33 0.31 25.32
CA ALA A 200 -20.98 0.62 24.05
C ALA A 200 -21.80 -0.55 23.50
N THR A 201 -21.31 -1.79 23.68
CA THR A 201 -22.02 -3.02 23.27
C THR A 201 -23.27 -3.22 24.10
N VAL A 202 -23.18 -3.09 25.42
CA VAL A 202 -24.34 -3.23 26.35
C VAL A 202 -25.42 -2.18 26.04
N HIS A 203 -25.00 -0.90 25.89
CA HIS A 203 -25.95 0.18 25.57
C HIS A 203 -26.64 -0.02 24.23
N ARG A 204 -25.88 -0.43 23.17
CA ARG A 204 -26.49 -0.70 21.87
C ARG A 204 -27.49 -1.85 21.93
N ARG A 205 -27.18 -2.95 22.62
CA ARG A 205 -28.07 -4.10 22.79
C ARG A 205 -29.34 -3.73 23.54
N TYR A 206 -29.21 -2.97 24.60
CA TYR A 206 -30.34 -2.47 25.35
C TYR A 206 -31.26 -1.57 24.50
N ARG A 207 -30.69 -0.69 23.68
CA ARG A 207 -31.45 0.16 22.75
C ARG A 207 -32.18 -0.66 21.68
N GLU A 208 -31.48 -1.65 21.08
CA GLU A 208 -32.07 -2.55 20.08
C GLU A 208 -33.26 -3.34 20.67
N TRP A 209 -33.13 -3.81 21.90
CA TRP A 209 -34.20 -4.50 22.61
C TRP A 209 -35.40 -3.58 22.90
N LYS A 210 -35.13 -2.38 23.45
CA LYS A 210 -36.18 -1.41 23.78
C LYS A 210 -36.95 -0.94 22.55
N ALA A 211 -36.29 -0.81 21.41
CA ALA A 211 -36.93 -0.45 20.13
C ALA A 211 -37.91 -1.55 19.69
N ARG A 212 -37.54 -2.82 19.81
CA ARG A 212 -38.40 -3.97 19.48
C ARG A 212 -39.59 -4.08 20.42
N GLU A 213 -39.39 -3.87 21.71
CA GLU A 213 -40.47 -3.91 22.70
C GLU A 213 -41.52 -2.79 22.47
N SER A 214 -41.08 -1.62 22.00
CA SER A 214 -41.96 -0.51 21.61
C SER A 214 -42.73 -0.77 20.29
N GLU A 215 -42.19 -1.59 19.39
CA GLU A 215 -42.86 -2.02 18.15
C GLU A 215 -43.92 -3.14 18.43
N ASP A 216 -43.60 -4.06 19.35
CA ASP A 216 -44.50 -5.18 19.72
C ASP A 216 -45.61 -4.77 20.66
N ASN A 217 -45.53 -3.59 21.33
CA ASN A 217 -46.58 -3.14 22.28
C ASN A 217 -46.99 -1.66 22.02
N PRO A 218 -47.76 -1.38 20.94
CA PRO A 218 -48.18 -0.02 20.57
C PRO A 218 -49.29 0.57 21.48
N LYS A 219 -49.71 -0.09 22.59
CA LYS A 219 -50.91 0.28 23.37
C LYS A 219 -50.66 1.03 24.70
N GLN A 220 -49.44 1.52 25.01
CA GLN A 220 -49.19 2.23 26.28
C GLN A 220 -48.66 3.67 26.13
N SER A 221 -49.02 4.38 25.07
CA SER A 221 -48.67 5.81 24.93
C SER A 221 -49.91 6.71 24.84
N HIS A 222 -50.89 6.53 25.74
CA HIS A 222 -51.91 7.56 26.02
C HIS A 222 -52.46 7.33 27.42
N THR A 223 -51.80 7.94 28.40
CA THR A 223 -52.46 8.55 29.57
C THR A 223 -51.49 9.53 30.20
#